data_fb872a562dfbb3da79fdbefb0a93b361
#
_entry.id   fb872a562dfbb3da79fdbefb0a93b361
#
_cell.length_a   1.000
_cell.length_b   1.000
_cell.length_c   1.000
_cell.angle_alpha   90.00
_cell.angle_beta   90.00
_cell.angle_gamma   90.00
#
_symmetry.space_group_name_H-M   'P 1'
#
loop_
_entity.id
_entity.type
_entity.pdbx_description
1 polymer ?
#
loop_
_entity_poly.entity_id
_entity_poly.type
_entity_poly.pdbx_seq_one_letter_code
_entity_poly.pdbx_strand_id
1 'polypeptide(L)'
;MNGDWLIRGRDGRLSAYLASDGAVLCRAERTPGGPWDAPRTVGGPQKVHAVLAVGHGPDGYGHLASWRSTVKGEAGVVHSTHYRPLLAPLDWVPVGHPDKKGARTGVPAVAVDAQGRAHVFVRSSTGALGMAAQKEKGGWDPWRDLKGEGIVAEPAAVTGESGCVEVYAVGTGGLHHWRQREPGTPPVLEETLDVTARRGTLRALATSAGHTTLFFTDASGDIHAWRPGDKPAPVLPAAGPGPVAAIRCELDGHDCTLLAQRSASGRVAFAAYPTEQESAGAWWTESGPELPDDAEVALALDHENRVAAATLSPSTGRLLLTRRKDEPGLALRAWLEV
;
A
#
# COMPACT_ATOMS: atom_id res chain seq x y z
N MET A 1 -5.64 1.25 6.37
CA MET A 1 -4.20 0.89 6.24
C MET A 1 -3.60 1.61 5.04
N ASN A 2 -2.29 1.59 4.83
CA ASN A 2 -1.62 2.19 3.68
C ASN A 2 -0.65 1.17 3.07
N GLY A 3 -0.53 1.17 1.74
CA GLY A 3 0.29 0.19 1.02
C GLY A 3 -0.38 -1.18 0.89
N ASP A 4 0.45 -2.21 0.67
CA ASP A 4 0.02 -3.57 0.39
C ASP A 4 -0.05 -4.42 1.67
N TRP A 5 -1.19 -4.45 2.32
CA TRP A 5 -1.36 -5.27 3.52
C TRP A 5 -1.52 -6.79 3.23
N LEU A 6 -1.72 -7.17 1.97
CA LEU A 6 -1.63 -8.55 1.48
C LEU A 6 -0.38 -8.67 0.61
N ILE A 7 0.62 -9.41 1.05
CA ILE A 7 1.89 -9.55 0.33
C ILE A 7 2.25 -11.02 0.13
N ARG A 8 2.97 -11.29 -0.96
CA ARG A 8 3.65 -12.57 -1.18
C ARG A 8 5.09 -12.48 -0.68
N GLY A 9 5.42 -13.31 0.29
CA GLY A 9 6.80 -13.45 0.76
C GLY A 9 7.71 -14.16 -0.25
N ARG A 10 9.01 -14.11 -0.02
CA ARG A 10 10.03 -14.77 -0.85
C ARG A 10 9.83 -16.27 -0.98
N ASP A 11 9.20 -16.89 -0.03
CA ASP A 11 8.89 -18.34 -0.01
C ASP A 11 7.58 -18.69 -0.74
N GLY A 12 6.97 -17.72 -1.43
CA GLY A 12 5.75 -17.88 -2.20
C GLY A 12 4.45 -17.83 -1.39
N ARG A 13 4.52 -17.73 -0.05
CA ARG A 13 3.34 -17.67 0.81
C ARG A 13 2.74 -16.28 0.88
N LEU A 14 1.43 -16.20 0.91
CA LEU A 14 0.72 -14.96 1.20
C LEU A 14 0.71 -14.69 2.70
N SER A 15 0.86 -13.41 3.05
CA SER A 15 0.70 -12.88 4.40
C SER A 15 -0.22 -11.66 4.37
N ALA A 16 -1.15 -11.60 5.30
CA ALA A 16 -2.06 -10.47 5.49
C ALA A 16 -1.79 -9.81 6.86
N TYR A 17 -1.73 -8.50 6.89
CA TYR A 17 -1.45 -7.72 8.09
C TYR A 17 -2.66 -6.90 8.49
N LEU A 18 -2.95 -6.88 9.78
CA LEU A 18 -4.06 -6.15 10.38
C LEU A 18 -3.55 -5.27 11.51
N ALA A 19 -3.85 -3.97 11.46
CA ALA A 19 -3.69 -3.09 12.59
C ALA A 19 -4.90 -3.24 13.53
N SER A 20 -4.65 -3.67 14.75
CA SER A 20 -5.61 -3.74 15.84
C SER A 20 -5.20 -2.79 16.96
N ASP A 21 -6.11 -2.50 17.90
CA ASP A 21 -5.77 -1.63 19.04
C ASP A 21 -4.66 -2.24 19.88
N GLY A 22 -3.54 -1.55 19.91
CA GLY A 22 -2.34 -1.94 20.66
C GLY A 22 -1.43 -2.94 19.98
N ALA A 23 -1.79 -3.52 18.81
CA ALA A 23 -0.99 -4.54 18.14
C ALA A 23 -1.13 -4.50 16.61
N VAL A 24 -0.15 -5.09 15.92
CA VAL A 24 -0.30 -5.54 14.54
C VAL A 24 -0.35 -7.05 14.52
N LEU A 25 -1.31 -7.59 13.83
CA LEU A 25 -1.48 -9.03 13.65
C LEU A 25 -1.07 -9.41 12.23
N CYS A 26 -0.48 -10.59 12.09
CA CYS A 26 -0.20 -11.23 10.81
C CYS A 26 -0.89 -12.58 10.75
N ARG A 27 -1.60 -12.84 9.67
CA ARG A 27 -2.00 -14.18 9.22
C ARG A 27 -1.19 -14.55 8.01
N ALA A 28 -0.80 -15.80 7.88
CA ALA A 28 -0.02 -16.27 6.75
C ALA A 28 -0.41 -17.70 6.35
N GLU A 29 -0.19 -18.02 5.10
CA GLU A 29 -0.32 -19.39 4.62
C GLU A 29 0.74 -20.29 5.27
N ARG A 30 0.38 -21.53 5.62
CA ARG A 30 1.33 -22.53 6.12
C ARG A 30 2.29 -23.00 5.05
N THR A 31 1.77 -23.16 3.85
CA THR A 31 2.49 -23.48 2.61
C THR A 31 1.91 -22.64 1.49
N PRO A 32 2.66 -22.36 0.40
CA PRO A 32 2.14 -21.61 -0.73
C PRO A 32 0.81 -22.19 -1.25
N GLY A 33 -0.23 -21.37 -1.31
CA GLY A 33 -1.58 -21.79 -1.71
C GLY A 33 -2.34 -22.67 -0.71
N GLY A 34 -1.74 -22.95 0.43
CA GLY A 34 -2.28 -23.85 1.46
C GLY A 34 -3.20 -23.16 2.49
N PRO A 35 -3.53 -23.87 3.58
CA PRO A 35 -4.34 -23.31 4.66
C PRO A 35 -3.59 -22.19 5.39
N TRP A 36 -4.36 -21.31 6.01
CA TRP A 36 -3.84 -20.18 6.79
C TRP A 36 -3.66 -20.53 8.25
N ASP A 37 -2.67 -19.92 8.89
CA ASP A 37 -2.46 -20.00 10.33
C ASP A 37 -3.35 -19.02 11.09
N ALA A 38 -3.52 -19.29 12.39
CA ALA A 38 -4.10 -18.35 13.32
C ALA A 38 -3.27 -17.04 13.36
N PRO A 39 -3.91 -15.89 13.62
CA PRO A 39 -3.22 -14.61 13.66
C PRO A 39 -2.15 -14.58 14.74
N ARG A 40 -1.01 -13.99 14.44
CA ARG A 40 0.13 -13.81 15.35
C ARG A 40 0.46 -12.34 15.50
N THR A 41 0.84 -11.91 16.69
CA THR A 41 1.29 -10.54 16.93
C THR A 41 2.65 -10.29 16.27
N VAL A 42 2.77 -9.17 15.59
CA VAL A 42 3.99 -8.67 14.95
C VAL A 42 4.69 -7.69 15.89
N GLY A 43 6.02 -7.76 15.98
CA GLY A 43 6.84 -6.76 16.66
C GLY A 43 6.85 -6.85 18.19
N GLY A 44 6.48 -8.00 18.76
CA GLY A 44 6.52 -8.25 20.19
C GLY A 44 5.41 -7.56 20.98
N PRO A 45 5.52 -7.45 22.32
CA PRO A 45 4.45 -6.99 23.20
C PRO A 45 4.28 -5.46 23.23
N GLN A 46 4.97 -4.73 22.37
CA GLN A 46 4.94 -3.27 22.36
C GLN A 46 3.61 -2.77 21.77
N LYS A 47 2.92 -1.92 22.53
CA LYS A 47 1.67 -1.32 22.05
C LYS A 47 1.93 -0.30 20.92
N VAL A 48 1.22 -0.46 19.83
CA VAL A 48 1.20 0.45 18.68
C VAL A 48 -0.21 0.96 18.44
N HIS A 49 -0.34 2.06 17.71
CA HIS A 49 -1.64 2.56 17.30
C HIS A 49 -2.27 1.68 16.22
N ALA A 50 -3.60 1.71 16.12
CA ALA A 50 -4.37 0.96 15.11
C ALA A 50 -4.24 1.57 13.71
N VAL A 51 -3.00 1.83 13.27
CA VAL A 51 -2.64 2.30 11.94
C VAL A 51 -1.41 1.55 11.46
N LEU A 52 -1.38 1.21 10.18
CA LEU A 52 -0.31 0.40 9.61
C LEU A 52 -0.01 0.84 8.19
N ALA A 53 1.26 0.99 7.90
CA ALA A 53 1.79 1.01 6.55
C ALA A 53 2.55 -0.28 6.29
N VAL A 54 2.37 -0.85 5.10
CA VAL A 54 3.06 -2.05 4.66
C VAL A 54 3.73 -1.78 3.32
N GLY A 55 5.02 -2.06 3.24
CA GLY A 55 5.79 -2.09 2.00
C GLY A 55 6.54 -3.39 1.89
N HIS A 56 6.93 -3.78 0.70
CA HIS A 56 7.81 -4.92 0.49
C HIS A 56 8.89 -4.55 -0.52
N GLY A 57 10.05 -5.14 -0.31
CA GLY A 57 11.21 -4.93 -1.17
C GLY A 57 11.42 -6.05 -2.18
N PRO A 58 12.42 -5.89 -3.06
CA PRO A 58 12.79 -6.91 -4.04
C PRO A 58 13.27 -8.21 -3.38
N ASP A 59 13.64 -8.17 -2.12
CA ASP A 59 14.00 -9.33 -1.29
C ASP A 59 12.79 -10.11 -0.78
N GLY A 60 11.56 -9.60 -1.00
CA GLY A 60 10.31 -10.20 -0.56
C GLY A 60 10.06 -10.09 0.95
N TYR A 61 10.78 -9.20 1.65
CA TYR A 61 10.54 -8.92 3.07
C TYR A 61 9.40 -7.91 3.24
N GLY A 62 8.55 -8.12 4.27
CA GLY A 62 7.55 -7.15 4.67
C GLY A 62 8.16 -6.10 5.59
N HIS A 63 8.01 -4.84 5.24
CA HIS A 63 8.39 -3.69 6.05
C HIS A 63 7.14 -3.01 6.58
N LEU A 64 7.02 -2.96 7.90
CA LEU A 64 5.85 -2.49 8.61
C LEU A 64 6.18 -1.21 9.35
N ALA A 65 5.36 -0.17 9.19
CA ALA A 65 5.48 1.06 9.97
C ALA A 65 4.17 1.41 10.65
N SER A 66 4.27 1.84 11.90
CA SER A 66 3.13 2.26 12.70
C SER A 66 3.56 3.40 13.64
N TRP A 67 2.62 3.91 14.42
CA TRP A 67 2.89 4.87 15.49
C TRP A 67 2.88 4.18 16.85
N ARG A 68 3.74 4.65 17.75
CA ARG A 68 3.76 4.28 19.16
C ARG A 68 3.79 5.53 20.03
N SER A 69 3.00 5.54 21.09
CA SER A 69 3.10 6.59 22.10
C SER A 69 4.28 6.29 23.04
N THR A 70 5.04 7.33 23.36
CA THR A 70 6.05 7.29 24.42
C THR A 70 5.40 7.39 25.79
N VAL A 71 6.15 7.11 26.83
CA VAL A 71 5.68 7.26 28.24
C VAL A 71 5.23 8.70 28.55
N LYS A 72 5.76 9.69 27.81
CA LYS A 72 5.39 11.11 27.95
C LYS A 72 4.18 11.51 27.11
N GLY A 73 3.54 10.56 26.40
CA GLY A 73 2.40 10.83 25.52
C GLY A 73 2.77 11.38 24.14
N GLU A 74 4.05 11.56 23.85
CA GLU A 74 4.51 11.94 22.51
C GLU A 74 4.39 10.73 21.57
N ALA A 75 4.07 10.96 20.28
CA ALA A 75 4.05 9.91 19.28
C ALA A 75 5.42 9.75 18.63
N GLY A 76 5.73 8.54 18.19
CA GLY A 76 6.91 8.25 17.37
C GLY A 76 6.59 7.13 16.39
N VAL A 77 7.11 7.24 15.17
CA VAL A 77 7.03 6.18 14.19
C VAL A 77 7.95 5.04 14.62
N VAL A 78 7.46 3.83 14.48
CA VAL A 78 8.19 2.59 14.71
C VAL A 78 8.12 1.72 13.47
N HIS A 79 9.14 0.90 13.26
CA HIS A 79 9.27 0.01 12.11
C HIS A 79 9.60 -1.41 12.59
N SER A 80 9.08 -2.40 11.88
CA SER A 80 9.44 -3.81 12.05
C SER A 80 9.64 -4.46 10.68
N THR A 81 10.60 -5.37 10.59
CA THR A 81 10.83 -6.17 9.38
C THR A 81 10.35 -7.59 9.61
N HIS A 82 9.56 -8.09 8.69
CA HIS A 82 9.08 -9.46 8.68
C HIS A 82 9.75 -10.21 7.51
N TYR A 83 10.76 -11.00 7.83
CA TYR A 83 11.59 -11.70 6.84
C TYR A 83 10.86 -12.89 6.18
N ARG A 84 10.03 -13.60 6.92
CA ARG A 84 9.27 -14.76 6.43
C ARG A 84 7.96 -14.91 7.19
N PRO A 85 6.90 -15.34 6.53
CA PRO A 85 5.71 -15.84 7.22
C PRO A 85 6.13 -16.92 8.21
N LEU A 86 5.47 -17.00 9.35
CA LEU A 86 5.70 -17.97 10.43
C LEU A 86 7.03 -17.82 11.20
N LEU A 87 7.98 -17.00 10.78
CA LEU A 87 9.03 -16.55 11.69
C LEU A 87 8.52 -15.42 12.57
N ALA A 88 9.07 -15.31 13.77
CA ALA A 88 8.82 -14.13 14.58
C ALA A 88 9.38 -12.90 13.83
N PRO A 89 8.55 -11.86 13.62
CA PRO A 89 9.05 -10.62 13.08
C PRO A 89 9.97 -9.95 14.09
N LEU A 90 10.82 -9.06 13.62
CA LEU A 90 11.67 -8.28 14.51
C LEU A 90 10.83 -7.37 15.39
N ASP A 91 11.34 -7.04 16.56
CA ASP A 91 10.73 -6.06 17.44
C ASP A 91 10.61 -4.69 16.77
N TRP A 92 9.64 -3.90 17.23
CA TRP A 92 9.46 -2.55 16.76
C TRP A 92 10.67 -1.68 17.12
N VAL A 93 11.37 -1.18 16.09
CA VAL A 93 12.50 -0.28 16.20
C VAL A 93 12.04 1.17 16.04
N PRO A 94 12.44 2.10 16.93
CA PRO A 94 12.10 3.50 16.78
C PRO A 94 12.69 4.11 15.52
N VAL A 95 11.86 4.80 14.72
CA VAL A 95 12.25 5.66 13.60
C VAL A 95 12.28 7.13 14.05
N GLY A 96 11.47 7.48 15.08
CA GLY A 96 11.36 8.82 15.61
C GLY A 96 10.14 9.60 15.10
N HIS A 97 10.24 10.93 15.07
CA HIS A 97 9.15 11.82 14.66
C HIS A 97 9.69 12.92 13.73
N PRO A 98 9.00 13.26 12.62
CA PRO A 98 9.47 14.26 11.66
C PRO A 98 9.67 15.64 12.30
N ASP A 99 8.81 16.03 13.25
CA ASP A 99 8.89 17.30 13.96
C ASP A 99 9.68 17.21 15.28
N LYS A 100 10.54 16.20 15.45
CA LYS A 100 11.29 15.85 16.66
C LYS A 100 10.39 15.41 17.81
N LYS A 101 9.25 16.02 17.99
CA LYS A 101 8.22 15.72 19.00
C LYS A 101 6.85 16.12 18.45
N GLY A 102 5.82 15.42 18.86
CA GLY A 102 4.47 15.81 18.46
C GLY A 102 3.45 14.69 18.59
N ALA A 103 2.26 15.00 18.10
CA ALA A 103 1.17 14.06 17.96
C ALA A 103 1.29 13.30 16.62
N ARG A 104 0.59 12.19 16.50
CA ARG A 104 0.45 11.45 15.25
C ARG A 104 -0.18 12.32 14.15
N THR A 105 0.40 12.29 12.96
CA THR A 105 0.00 13.14 11.83
C THR A 105 -0.65 12.40 10.66
N GLY A 106 -1.06 11.15 10.86
CA GLY A 106 -1.72 10.33 9.84
C GLY A 106 -1.11 8.93 9.74
N VAL A 107 -1.46 8.18 8.72
CA VAL A 107 -0.89 6.86 8.44
C VAL A 107 0.42 7.04 7.70
N PRO A 108 1.53 6.38 8.10
CA PRO A 108 2.77 6.38 7.34
C PRO A 108 2.60 5.78 5.92
N ALA A 109 3.56 6.00 5.04
CA ALA A 109 3.80 5.17 3.86
C ALA A 109 5.20 4.56 3.93
N VAL A 110 5.37 3.38 3.35
CA VAL A 110 6.65 2.65 3.31
C VAL A 110 6.91 2.16 1.90
N ALA A 111 8.11 2.38 1.40
CA ALA A 111 8.63 1.74 0.20
C ALA A 111 10.07 1.29 0.44
N VAL A 112 10.53 0.30 -0.32
CA VAL A 112 11.86 -0.31 -0.14
C VAL A 112 12.60 -0.26 -1.47
N ASP A 113 13.75 0.40 -1.50
CA ASP A 113 14.53 0.54 -2.74
C ASP A 113 15.27 -0.75 -3.14
N ALA A 114 15.90 -0.74 -4.32
CA ALA A 114 16.66 -1.91 -4.82
C ALA A 114 17.85 -2.30 -3.96
N GLN A 115 18.31 -1.44 -3.04
CA GLN A 115 19.35 -1.76 -2.06
C GLN A 115 18.77 -2.45 -0.81
N GLY A 116 17.45 -2.70 -0.75
CA GLY A 116 16.76 -3.26 0.42
C GLY A 116 16.59 -2.26 1.57
N ARG A 117 16.73 -0.95 1.31
CA ARG A 117 16.58 0.10 2.32
C ARG A 117 15.13 0.56 2.39
N ALA A 118 14.53 0.44 3.57
CA ALA A 118 13.20 0.95 3.80
C ALA A 118 13.22 2.48 3.94
N HIS A 119 12.26 3.13 3.29
CA HIS A 119 11.98 4.56 3.36
C HIS A 119 10.59 4.74 3.96
N VAL A 120 10.50 5.50 5.04
CA VAL A 120 9.23 5.81 5.71
C VAL A 120 8.89 7.27 5.47
N PHE A 121 7.67 7.52 5.03
CA PHE A 121 7.15 8.84 4.73
C PHE A 121 5.98 9.17 5.65
N VAL A 122 5.96 10.40 6.16
CA VAL A 122 4.91 10.90 7.04
C VAL A 122 4.70 12.38 6.78
N ARG A 123 3.46 12.81 6.81
CA ARG A 123 3.14 14.24 6.85
C ARG A 123 3.63 14.84 8.18
N SER A 124 4.32 15.96 8.14
CA SER A 124 4.67 16.74 9.34
C SER A 124 3.48 17.54 9.86
N SER A 125 3.57 18.06 11.06
CA SER A 125 2.55 18.96 11.63
C SER A 125 2.44 20.28 10.87
N THR A 126 3.48 20.67 10.16
CA THR A 126 3.50 21.88 9.31
C THR A 126 2.96 21.66 7.90
N GLY A 127 2.57 20.41 7.57
CA GLY A 127 2.08 20.05 6.24
C GLY A 127 3.18 19.80 5.21
N ALA A 128 4.43 19.62 5.63
CA ALA A 128 5.50 19.13 4.74
C ALA A 128 5.54 17.60 4.72
N LEU A 129 6.18 17.00 3.71
CA LEU A 129 6.46 15.57 3.64
C LEU A 129 7.80 15.28 4.33
N GLY A 130 7.75 14.58 5.46
CA GLY A 130 8.93 14.07 6.16
C GLY A 130 9.30 12.67 5.68
N MET A 131 10.59 12.37 5.58
CA MET A 131 11.14 11.07 5.25
C MET A 131 12.24 10.66 6.21
N ALA A 132 12.27 9.37 6.59
CA ALA A 132 13.43 8.72 7.19
C ALA A 132 13.79 7.49 6.37
N ALA A 133 15.09 7.25 6.14
CA ALA A 133 15.60 6.09 5.42
C ALA A 133 16.37 5.17 6.37
N GLN A 134 16.26 3.87 6.14
CA GLN A 134 17.06 2.87 6.84
C GLN A 134 18.52 2.97 6.39
N LYS A 135 19.45 2.91 7.32
CA LYS A 135 20.89 2.90 7.02
C LYS A 135 21.34 1.51 6.59
N GLU A 136 22.34 1.43 5.73
CA GLU A 136 22.95 0.18 5.29
C GLU A 136 23.41 -0.72 6.46
N LYS A 137 23.98 -0.12 7.50
CA LYS A 137 24.49 -0.83 8.69
C LYS A 137 23.47 -0.95 9.83
N GLY A 138 22.18 -0.73 9.51
CA GLY A 138 21.10 -0.72 10.51
C GLY A 138 20.85 0.65 11.16
N GLY A 139 19.69 0.80 11.78
CA GLY A 139 19.19 2.06 12.31
C GLY A 139 18.62 2.98 11.21
N TRP A 140 18.31 4.21 11.59
CA TRP A 140 17.62 5.17 10.73
C TRP A 140 18.41 6.46 10.57
N ASP A 141 18.34 7.06 9.39
CA ASP A 141 18.80 8.43 9.17
C ASP A 141 17.88 9.41 9.91
N PRO A 142 18.39 10.60 10.28
CA PRO A 142 17.53 11.65 10.78
C PRO A 142 16.42 12.00 9.81
N TRP A 143 15.23 12.33 10.33
CA TRP A 143 14.13 12.80 9.52
C TRP A 143 14.55 13.99 8.66
N ARG A 144 14.19 13.91 7.39
CA ARG A 144 14.46 14.92 6.38
C ARG A 144 13.12 15.47 5.87
N ASP A 145 13.04 16.77 5.74
CA ASP A 145 11.95 17.46 5.05
C ASP A 145 12.20 17.38 3.53
N LEU A 146 11.30 16.71 2.80
CA LEU A 146 11.36 16.59 1.34
C LEU A 146 10.76 17.80 0.62
N LYS A 147 10.37 18.83 1.37
CA LYS A 147 9.61 19.96 0.85
C LYS A 147 8.20 19.53 0.42
N GLY A 148 7.53 20.35 -0.37
CA GLY A 148 6.11 20.18 -0.66
C GLY A 148 5.28 20.83 0.43
N GLU A 149 4.49 21.82 0.05
CA GLU A 149 3.71 22.61 1.00
C GLU A 149 2.27 22.14 1.06
N GLY A 150 1.68 22.26 2.23
CA GLY A 150 0.26 22.05 2.40
C GLY A 150 -0.21 20.62 2.18
N ILE A 151 0.62 19.61 2.50
CA ILE A 151 0.19 18.21 2.43
C ILE A 151 -1.00 18.00 3.39
N VAL A 152 -2.12 17.51 2.84
CA VAL A 152 -3.41 17.43 3.54
C VAL A 152 -3.91 16.00 3.77
N ALA A 153 -3.23 15.02 3.19
CA ALA A 153 -3.59 13.59 3.30
C ALA A 153 -2.34 12.71 3.44
N GLU A 154 -2.57 11.42 3.68
CA GLU A 154 -1.54 10.40 3.76
C GLU A 154 -0.85 10.24 2.39
N PRO A 155 0.50 10.11 2.36
CA PRO A 155 1.22 9.84 1.13
C PRO A 155 1.02 8.40 0.65
N ALA A 156 1.12 8.18 -0.66
CA ALA A 156 1.30 6.85 -1.26
C ALA A 156 2.74 6.70 -1.72
N ALA A 157 3.36 5.54 -1.44
CA ALA A 157 4.73 5.26 -1.83
C ALA A 157 4.81 3.92 -2.55
N VAL A 158 5.71 3.81 -3.52
CA VAL A 158 5.93 2.62 -4.33
C VAL A 158 7.40 2.54 -4.73
N THR A 159 7.87 1.33 -5.01
CA THR A 159 9.16 1.12 -5.66
C THR A 159 8.91 0.74 -7.11
N GLY A 160 9.42 1.55 -8.02
CA GLY A 160 9.37 1.28 -9.45
C GLY A 160 10.25 0.08 -9.84
N GLU A 161 10.08 -0.46 -11.04
CA GLU A 161 10.93 -1.56 -11.55
C GLU A 161 12.40 -1.16 -11.68
N SER A 162 12.70 0.15 -11.77
CA SER A 162 14.06 0.69 -11.68
C SER A 162 14.71 0.49 -10.31
N GLY A 163 13.93 0.09 -9.30
CA GLY A 163 14.35 0.00 -7.91
C GLY A 163 14.40 1.33 -7.16
N CYS A 164 14.00 2.41 -7.81
CA CYS A 164 13.86 3.72 -7.18
C CYS A 164 12.51 3.86 -6.48
N VAL A 165 12.51 4.52 -5.33
CA VAL A 165 11.28 4.85 -4.61
C VAL A 165 10.67 6.11 -5.19
N GLU A 166 9.35 6.06 -5.38
CA GLU A 166 8.50 7.19 -5.72
C GLU A 166 7.44 7.40 -4.62
N VAL A 167 7.13 8.65 -4.35
CA VAL A 167 6.11 9.00 -3.36
C VAL A 167 5.22 10.13 -3.89
N TYR A 168 3.94 10.02 -3.58
CA TYR A 168 2.89 10.92 -4.02
C TYR A 168 2.10 11.43 -2.83
N ALA A 169 1.71 12.69 -2.83
CA ALA A 169 0.87 13.24 -1.78
C ALA A 169 -0.03 14.37 -2.30
N VAL A 170 -1.25 14.43 -1.74
CA VAL A 170 -2.18 15.54 -2.02
C VAL A 170 -1.80 16.72 -1.16
N GLY A 171 -1.52 17.86 -1.80
CA GLY A 171 -1.29 19.15 -1.17
C GLY A 171 -2.39 20.16 -1.49
N THR A 172 -2.32 21.33 -0.89
CA THR A 172 -3.25 22.45 -1.18
C THR A 172 -3.07 23.01 -2.59
N GLY A 173 -1.88 22.84 -3.19
CA GLY A 173 -1.55 23.30 -4.55
C GLY A 173 -1.65 22.20 -5.62
N GLY A 174 -2.21 21.01 -5.28
CA GLY A 174 -2.32 19.91 -6.22
C GLY A 174 -1.71 18.61 -5.71
N LEU A 175 -1.36 17.75 -6.63
CA LEU A 175 -0.77 16.44 -6.37
C LEU A 175 0.74 16.49 -6.61
N HIS A 176 1.49 16.26 -5.56
CA HIS A 176 2.96 16.32 -5.61
C HIS A 176 3.55 14.93 -5.85
N HIS A 177 4.64 14.87 -6.62
CA HIS A 177 5.42 13.68 -6.91
C HIS A 177 6.90 13.90 -6.57
N TRP A 178 7.47 12.97 -5.79
CA TRP A 178 8.90 12.88 -5.49
C TRP A 178 9.44 11.55 -5.99
N ARG A 179 10.66 11.57 -6.51
CA ARG A 179 11.34 10.38 -7.02
C ARG A 179 12.80 10.33 -6.58
N GLN A 180 13.29 9.14 -6.27
CA GLN A 180 14.73 8.88 -6.17
C GLN A 180 15.36 8.93 -7.57
N ARG A 181 16.51 9.56 -7.68
CA ARG A 181 17.32 9.51 -8.91
C ARG A 181 18.07 8.21 -9.04
N GLU A 182 18.51 7.67 -7.92
CA GLU A 182 19.21 6.40 -7.79
C GLU A 182 18.78 5.73 -6.46
N PRO A 183 18.70 4.38 -6.39
CA PRO A 183 18.46 3.67 -5.13
C PRO A 183 19.44 4.12 -4.03
N GLY A 184 18.94 4.32 -2.82
CA GLY A 184 19.71 4.79 -1.68
C GLY A 184 19.82 6.30 -1.55
N THR A 185 19.40 7.10 -2.55
CA THR A 185 19.36 8.56 -2.45
C THR A 185 18.00 9.03 -1.92
N PRO A 186 17.91 10.22 -1.31
CA PRO A 186 16.62 10.80 -0.96
C PRO A 186 15.80 11.14 -2.21
N PRO A 187 14.48 10.89 -2.20
CA PRO A 187 13.59 11.40 -3.23
C PRO A 187 13.61 12.94 -3.29
N VAL A 188 13.51 13.48 -4.49
CA VAL A 188 13.40 14.93 -4.74
C VAL A 188 12.06 15.23 -5.38
N LEU A 189 11.50 16.41 -5.08
CA LEU A 189 10.27 16.90 -5.73
C LEU A 189 10.55 17.11 -7.22
N GLU A 190 9.85 16.38 -8.06
CA GLU A 190 10.02 16.43 -9.52
C GLU A 190 8.88 17.19 -10.19
N GLU A 191 7.66 16.97 -9.72
CA GLU A 191 6.48 17.52 -10.36
C GLU A 191 5.37 17.86 -9.34
N THR A 192 4.57 18.85 -9.66
CA THR A 192 3.31 19.15 -9.00
C THR A 192 2.23 19.28 -10.06
N LEU A 193 1.27 18.38 -10.03
CA LEU A 193 0.16 18.35 -10.96
C LEU A 193 -1.01 19.16 -10.37
N ASP A 194 -1.47 20.17 -11.11
CA ASP A 194 -2.63 21.00 -10.71
C ASP A 194 -3.94 20.25 -10.93
N VAL A 195 -4.27 19.38 -9.99
CA VAL A 195 -5.52 18.62 -9.94
C VAL A 195 -6.04 18.50 -8.52
N THR A 196 -7.36 18.38 -8.38
CA THR A 196 -8.02 18.11 -7.11
C THR A 196 -8.24 16.61 -6.95
N ALA A 197 -7.37 15.94 -6.20
CA ALA A 197 -7.55 14.56 -5.81
C ALA A 197 -8.28 14.45 -4.46
N ARG A 198 -9.20 13.49 -4.34
CA ARG A 198 -9.85 13.19 -3.05
C ARG A 198 -8.82 12.62 -2.08
N ARG A 199 -8.91 13.06 -0.82
CA ARG A 199 -8.03 12.56 0.25
C ARG A 199 -8.25 11.07 0.48
N GLY A 200 -7.18 10.35 0.75
CA GLY A 200 -7.23 8.92 1.06
C GLY A 200 -7.57 8.02 -0.13
N THR A 201 -7.41 8.51 -1.38
CA THR A 201 -7.68 7.71 -2.58
C THR A 201 -6.43 7.37 -3.39
N LEU A 202 -5.26 7.80 -2.96
CA LEU A 202 -4.01 7.57 -3.69
C LEU A 202 -3.61 6.11 -3.64
N ARG A 203 -3.27 5.56 -4.80
CA ARG A 203 -2.66 4.24 -4.96
C ARG A 203 -1.62 4.28 -6.05
N ALA A 204 -0.37 4.00 -5.73
CA ALA A 204 0.72 3.91 -6.70
C ALA A 204 1.05 2.46 -7.05
N LEU A 205 1.39 2.21 -8.31
CA LEU A 205 1.74 0.89 -8.86
C LEU A 205 2.85 1.04 -9.88
N ALA A 206 3.89 0.20 -9.82
CA ALA A 206 4.84 0.05 -10.91
C ALA A 206 4.16 -0.68 -12.08
N THR A 207 4.01 0.01 -13.21
CA THR A 207 3.27 -0.52 -14.38
C THR A 207 4.18 -0.98 -15.51
N SER A 208 5.40 -0.46 -15.58
CA SER A 208 6.44 -0.93 -16.51
C SER A 208 7.84 -0.60 -15.97
N ALA A 209 8.87 -1.03 -16.67
CA ALA A 209 10.26 -0.76 -16.31
C ALA A 209 10.61 0.74 -16.20
N GLY A 210 9.88 1.57 -16.92
CA GLY A 210 10.09 3.04 -16.92
C GLY A 210 9.04 3.82 -16.15
N HIS A 211 7.89 3.21 -15.81
CA HIS A 211 6.75 3.95 -15.33
C HIS A 211 6.19 3.42 -14.01
N THR A 212 5.80 4.38 -13.20
CA THR A 212 4.91 4.20 -12.06
C THR A 212 3.62 4.93 -12.36
N THR A 213 2.49 4.27 -12.19
CA THR A 213 1.15 4.87 -12.36
C THR A 213 0.55 5.15 -10.98
N LEU A 214 0.14 6.39 -10.77
CA LEU A 214 -0.67 6.78 -9.62
C LEU A 214 -2.15 6.74 -9.99
N PHE A 215 -2.94 5.99 -9.23
CA PHE A 215 -4.40 6.05 -9.25
C PHE A 215 -4.89 6.99 -8.18
N PHE A 216 -5.84 7.85 -8.53
CA PHE A 216 -6.52 8.73 -7.59
C PHE A 216 -7.96 8.97 -8.04
N THR A 217 -8.83 9.30 -7.11
CA THR A 217 -10.21 9.71 -7.41
C THR A 217 -10.27 11.23 -7.40
N ASP A 218 -10.84 11.83 -8.44
CA ASP A 218 -11.02 13.27 -8.55
C ASP A 218 -12.25 13.76 -7.76
N ALA A 219 -12.53 15.06 -7.82
CA ALA A 219 -13.67 15.67 -7.15
C ALA A 219 -15.02 15.16 -7.68
N SER A 220 -15.10 14.77 -8.96
CA SER A 220 -16.29 14.21 -9.61
C SER A 220 -16.60 12.79 -9.15
N GLY A 221 -15.59 12.07 -8.69
CA GLY A 221 -15.69 10.67 -8.30
C GLY A 221 -15.14 9.71 -9.36
N ASP A 222 -14.43 10.23 -10.35
CA ASP A 222 -13.80 9.41 -11.38
C ASP A 222 -12.37 9.03 -10.97
N ILE A 223 -12.02 7.78 -11.20
CA ILE A 223 -10.65 7.28 -11.03
C ILE A 223 -9.83 7.69 -12.24
N HIS A 224 -8.69 8.32 -11.97
CA HIS A 224 -7.70 8.68 -12.95
C HIS A 224 -6.43 7.86 -12.75
N ALA A 225 -5.76 7.53 -13.84
CA ALA A 225 -4.38 7.02 -13.88
C ALA A 225 -3.45 8.16 -14.33
N TRP A 226 -2.40 8.39 -13.56
CA TRP A 226 -1.40 9.41 -13.88
C TRP A 226 0.01 8.82 -13.84
N ARG A 227 0.73 9.00 -14.91
CA ARG A 227 2.16 8.77 -15.01
C ARG A 227 2.87 10.13 -15.03
N PRO A 228 3.87 10.36 -14.16
CA PRO A 228 4.62 11.63 -14.15
C PRO A 228 5.15 11.99 -15.54
N GLY A 229 5.00 13.26 -15.91
CA GLY A 229 5.31 13.76 -17.25
C GLY A 229 4.15 13.73 -18.24
N ASP A 230 3.08 12.99 -17.97
CA ASP A 230 1.88 12.89 -18.81
C ASP A 230 0.68 13.62 -18.18
N LYS A 231 -0.41 13.72 -18.92
CA LYS A 231 -1.69 14.14 -18.38
C LYS A 231 -2.42 12.97 -17.75
N PRO A 232 -3.15 13.17 -16.63
CA PRO A 232 -4.00 12.13 -16.09
C PRO A 232 -5.04 11.64 -17.09
N ALA A 233 -5.15 10.33 -17.24
CA ALA A 233 -6.15 9.68 -18.07
C ALA A 233 -7.30 9.18 -17.20
N PRO A 234 -8.58 9.46 -17.54
CA PRO A 234 -9.71 8.88 -16.85
C PRO A 234 -9.76 7.38 -17.11
N VAL A 235 -10.08 6.60 -16.09
CA VAL A 235 -10.20 5.14 -16.19
C VAL A 235 -11.68 4.73 -16.12
N LEU A 236 -12.34 5.01 -15.00
CA LEU A 236 -13.77 4.73 -14.78
C LEU A 236 -14.25 5.42 -13.49
N PRO A 237 -15.56 5.59 -13.30
CA PRO A 237 -16.12 6.08 -12.03
C PRO A 237 -15.74 5.15 -10.87
N ALA A 238 -15.45 5.71 -9.69
CA ALA A 238 -15.15 4.92 -8.50
C ALA A 238 -16.35 4.05 -8.09
N ALA A 239 -16.11 2.78 -7.76
CA ALA A 239 -17.16 1.88 -7.28
C ALA A 239 -17.62 2.22 -5.86
N GLY A 240 -16.75 2.85 -5.07
CA GLY A 240 -17.04 3.25 -3.70
C GLY A 240 -15.96 4.18 -3.12
N PRO A 241 -15.99 4.44 -1.82
CA PRO A 241 -15.01 5.31 -1.16
C PRO A 241 -13.64 4.61 -0.98
N GLY A 242 -12.61 5.41 -0.73
CA GLY A 242 -11.25 4.93 -0.44
C GLY A 242 -10.40 4.67 -1.68
N PRO A 243 -9.17 4.23 -1.48
CA PRO A 243 -8.25 3.92 -2.56
C PRO A 243 -8.68 2.63 -3.28
N VAL A 244 -8.35 2.52 -4.55
CA VAL A 244 -8.41 1.24 -5.25
C VAL A 244 -7.23 0.37 -4.81
N ALA A 245 -7.43 -0.94 -4.67
CA ALA A 245 -6.33 -1.89 -4.74
C ALA A 245 -5.95 -2.05 -6.21
N ALA A 246 -4.66 -2.10 -6.53
CA ALA A 246 -4.18 -2.20 -7.89
C ALA A 246 -2.99 -3.16 -7.98
N ILE A 247 -3.00 -4.04 -8.95
CA ILE A 247 -1.86 -4.89 -9.32
C ILE A 247 -1.70 -4.99 -10.83
N ARG A 248 -0.48 -5.26 -11.27
CA ARG A 248 -0.19 -5.72 -12.63
C ARG A 248 -0.25 -7.24 -12.66
N CYS A 249 -0.97 -7.82 -13.58
CA CYS A 249 -1.16 -9.26 -13.71
C CYS A 249 -1.35 -9.69 -15.16
N GLU A 250 -1.17 -10.96 -15.42
CA GLU A 250 -1.49 -11.55 -16.71
C GLU A 250 -2.93 -12.09 -16.70
N LEU A 251 -3.74 -11.67 -17.66
CA LEU A 251 -5.08 -12.18 -17.93
C LEU A 251 -5.16 -12.63 -19.40
N ASP A 252 -5.37 -13.92 -19.61
CA ASP A 252 -5.51 -14.53 -20.94
C ASP A 252 -4.34 -14.21 -21.89
N GLY A 253 -3.10 -14.20 -21.35
CA GLY A 253 -1.89 -13.89 -22.12
C GLY A 253 -1.62 -12.39 -22.33
N HIS A 254 -2.43 -11.52 -21.74
CA HIS A 254 -2.27 -10.06 -21.83
C HIS A 254 -1.79 -9.49 -20.49
N ASP A 255 -0.83 -8.56 -20.56
CA ASP A 255 -0.41 -7.75 -19.44
C ASP A 255 -1.49 -6.73 -19.09
N CYS A 256 -2.10 -6.87 -17.94
CA CYS A 256 -3.24 -6.08 -17.49
C CYS A 256 -2.98 -5.41 -16.15
N THR A 257 -3.53 -4.21 -15.99
CA THR A 257 -3.75 -3.58 -14.70
C THR A 257 -5.13 -3.98 -14.19
N LEU A 258 -5.16 -4.64 -13.04
CA LEU A 258 -6.38 -5.02 -12.33
C LEU A 258 -6.59 -4.08 -11.16
N LEU A 259 -7.77 -3.48 -11.10
CA LEU A 259 -8.25 -2.67 -10.01
C LEU A 259 -9.31 -3.43 -9.21
N ALA A 260 -9.35 -3.23 -7.90
CA ALA A 260 -10.43 -3.70 -7.05
C ALA A 260 -10.79 -2.65 -5.98
N GLN A 261 -12.08 -2.54 -5.66
CA GLN A 261 -12.57 -1.60 -4.66
C GLN A 261 -13.83 -2.18 -3.99
N ARG A 262 -14.07 -1.86 -2.71
CA ARG A 262 -15.37 -2.10 -2.10
C ARG A 262 -16.39 -1.17 -2.74
N SER A 263 -17.43 -1.73 -3.36
CA SER A 263 -18.47 -0.96 -4.03
C SER A 263 -19.50 -0.39 -3.05
N ALA A 264 -20.34 0.50 -3.54
CA ALA A 264 -21.46 1.06 -2.77
C ALA A 264 -22.49 -0.01 -2.35
N SER A 265 -22.58 -1.15 -3.08
CA SER A 265 -23.39 -2.31 -2.68
C SER A 265 -22.78 -3.14 -1.56
N GLY A 266 -21.58 -2.79 -1.10
CA GLY A 266 -20.83 -3.54 -0.10
C GLY A 266 -20.07 -4.74 -0.64
N ARG A 267 -20.04 -5.00 -1.94
CA ARG A 267 -19.31 -6.12 -2.55
C ARG A 267 -17.95 -5.67 -3.11
N VAL A 268 -17.09 -6.61 -3.46
CA VAL A 268 -15.85 -6.26 -4.16
C VAL A 268 -16.14 -6.10 -5.65
N ALA A 269 -15.86 -4.93 -6.18
CA ALA A 269 -15.89 -4.65 -7.61
C ALA A 269 -14.47 -4.78 -8.19
N PHE A 270 -14.36 -5.43 -9.33
CA PHE A 270 -13.13 -5.66 -10.09
C PHE A 270 -13.24 -5.03 -11.47
N ALA A 271 -12.18 -4.37 -11.94
CA ALA A 271 -12.06 -3.87 -13.30
C ALA A 271 -10.63 -4.12 -13.80
N ALA A 272 -10.49 -4.53 -15.05
CA ALA A 272 -9.19 -4.76 -15.66
C ALA A 272 -9.11 -4.10 -17.05
N TYR A 273 -7.91 -3.65 -17.41
CA TYR A 273 -7.61 -3.12 -18.74
C TYR A 273 -6.14 -3.43 -19.08
N PRO A 274 -5.75 -3.45 -20.37
CA PRO A 274 -4.36 -3.65 -20.76
C PRO A 274 -3.47 -2.57 -20.13
N THR A 275 -2.37 -2.97 -19.49
CA THR A 275 -1.51 -2.05 -18.71
C THR A 275 -1.10 -0.83 -19.55
N GLU A 276 -1.26 0.36 -18.96
CA GLU A 276 -0.97 1.67 -19.59
C GLU A 276 -1.84 2.00 -20.82
N GLN A 277 -2.99 1.33 -21.01
CA GLN A 277 -3.93 1.58 -22.09
C GLN A 277 -5.32 1.94 -21.55
N GLU A 278 -5.41 2.99 -20.78
CA GLU A 278 -6.66 3.44 -20.12
C GLU A 278 -7.80 3.70 -21.13
N SER A 279 -7.44 4.12 -22.35
CA SER A 279 -8.38 4.34 -23.46
C SER A 279 -9.07 3.06 -23.98
N ALA A 280 -8.57 1.87 -23.62
CA ALA A 280 -9.25 0.62 -23.95
C ALA A 280 -10.59 0.47 -23.22
N GLY A 281 -10.79 1.26 -22.15
CA GLY A 281 -11.96 1.21 -21.31
C GLY A 281 -11.91 0.09 -20.29
N ALA A 282 -12.64 0.30 -19.18
CA ALA A 282 -12.82 -0.68 -18.13
C ALA A 282 -14.23 -0.57 -17.55
N TRP A 283 -14.72 -1.64 -16.93
CA TRP A 283 -16.02 -1.65 -16.26
C TRP A 283 -15.95 -2.51 -15.00
N TRP A 284 -16.75 -2.13 -14.00
CA TRP A 284 -16.81 -2.88 -12.76
C TRP A 284 -17.66 -4.16 -12.89
N THR A 285 -17.15 -5.24 -12.35
CA THR A 285 -17.89 -6.49 -12.13
C THR A 285 -17.78 -6.87 -10.65
N GLU A 286 -18.92 -7.04 -9.99
CA GLU A 286 -18.95 -7.36 -8.57
C GLU A 286 -18.83 -8.86 -8.29
N SER A 287 -18.15 -9.20 -7.19
CA SER A 287 -17.99 -10.57 -6.70
C SER A 287 -17.98 -10.62 -5.17
N GLY A 288 -18.25 -11.78 -4.63
CA GLY A 288 -18.15 -12.06 -3.20
C GLY A 288 -19.41 -11.71 -2.40
N PRO A 289 -19.36 -11.92 -1.09
CA PRO A 289 -20.43 -11.58 -0.18
C PRO A 289 -20.49 -10.06 0.06
N GLU A 290 -21.56 -9.63 0.70
CA GLU A 290 -21.65 -8.28 1.27
C GLU A 290 -20.67 -8.14 2.45
N LEU A 291 -19.96 -7.03 2.47
CA LEU A 291 -18.87 -6.71 3.40
C LEU A 291 -19.26 -5.56 4.33
N PRO A 292 -18.75 -5.53 5.56
CA PRO A 292 -18.86 -4.36 6.44
C PRO A 292 -18.33 -3.08 5.79
N ASP A 293 -18.80 -1.92 6.29
CA ASP A 293 -18.42 -0.61 5.74
C ASP A 293 -16.94 -0.28 5.91
N ASP A 294 -16.28 -0.84 6.91
CA ASP A 294 -14.87 -0.68 7.20
C ASP A 294 -13.96 -1.66 6.44
N ALA A 295 -14.54 -2.53 5.60
CA ALA A 295 -13.76 -3.54 4.89
C ALA A 295 -12.82 -2.89 3.87
N GLU A 296 -11.56 -3.23 3.97
CA GLU A 296 -10.51 -2.87 3.03
C GLU A 296 -10.28 -4.01 2.04
N VAL A 297 -9.91 -3.67 0.80
CA VAL A 297 -9.64 -4.62 -0.28
C VAL A 297 -8.14 -4.61 -0.59
N ALA A 298 -7.55 -5.77 -0.81
CA ALA A 298 -6.19 -5.90 -1.32
C ALA A 298 -6.12 -6.94 -2.43
N LEU A 299 -5.13 -6.74 -3.30
CA LEU A 299 -4.78 -7.63 -4.39
C LEU A 299 -3.33 -8.06 -4.25
N ALA A 300 -3.03 -9.30 -4.60
CA ALA A 300 -1.68 -9.83 -4.70
C ALA A 300 -1.61 -10.90 -5.80
N LEU A 301 -0.40 -11.26 -6.20
CA LEU A 301 -0.17 -12.48 -6.97
C LEU A 301 0.21 -13.61 -6.02
N ASP A 302 -0.38 -14.80 -6.18
CA ASP A 302 0.00 -15.99 -5.42
C ASP A 302 1.30 -16.63 -5.95
N HIS A 303 1.68 -17.78 -5.41
CA HIS A 303 2.90 -18.48 -5.78
C HIS A 303 2.93 -18.99 -7.24
N GLU A 304 1.77 -19.09 -7.89
CA GLU A 304 1.63 -19.42 -9.30
C GLU A 304 1.44 -18.20 -10.19
N ASN A 305 1.68 -16.98 -9.64
CA ASN A 305 1.41 -15.68 -10.27
C ASN A 305 -0.06 -15.47 -10.67
N ARG A 306 -1.00 -16.16 -10.03
CA ARG A 306 -2.43 -15.93 -10.21
C ARG A 306 -2.92 -14.87 -9.26
N VAL A 307 -3.93 -14.13 -9.69
CA VAL A 307 -4.57 -13.11 -8.86
C VAL A 307 -5.17 -13.73 -7.59
N ALA A 308 -4.80 -13.18 -6.45
CA ALA A 308 -5.46 -13.37 -5.17
C ALA A 308 -6.05 -12.03 -4.74
N ALA A 309 -7.31 -12.05 -4.30
CA ALA A 309 -7.97 -10.88 -3.73
C ALA A 309 -8.40 -11.18 -2.30
N ALA A 310 -8.19 -10.24 -1.41
CA ALA A 310 -8.59 -10.37 -0.01
C ALA A 310 -9.39 -9.16 0.44
N THR A 311 -10.28 -9.39 1.41
CA THR A 311 -10.95 -8.33 2.15
C THR A 311 -10.72 -8.52 3.64
N LEU A 312 -10.48 -7.42 4.34
CA LEU A 312 -10.24 -7.39 5.77
C LEU A 312 -11.11 -6.32 6.40
N SER A 313 -11.89 -6.69 7.40
CA SER A 313 -12.62 -5.74 8.23
C SER A 313 -11.84 -5.49 9.53
N PRO A 314 -11.28 -4.29 9.73
CA PRO A 314 -10.55 -3.96 10.95
C PRO A 314 -11.36 -4.10 12.23
N SER A 315 -12.67 -3.81 12.20
CA SER A 315 -13.54 -3.90 13.38
C SER A 315 -13.81 -5.32 13.84
N THR A 316 -13.87 -6.28 12.92
CA THR A 316 -14.18 -7.68 13.23
C THR A 316 -12.96 -8.61 13.17
N GLY A 317 -11.88 -8.18 12.52
CA GLY A 317 -10.73 -9.01 12.19
C GLY A 317 -11.03 -10.09 11.14
N ARG A 318 -12.20 -10.02 10.49
CA ARG A 318 -12.62 -11.00 9.49
C ARG A 318 -11.82 -10.81 8.20
N LEU A 319 -11.13 -11.86 7.79
CA LEU A 319 -10.33 -11.91 6.57
C LEU A 319 -10.98 -12.91 5.60
N LEU A 320 -11.39 -12.44 4.43
CA LEU A 320 -11.86 -13.28 3.34
C LEU A 320 -10.84 -13.26 2.22
N LEU A 321 -10.68 -14.39 1.55
CA LEU A 321 -9.76 -14.57 0.43
C LEU A 321 -10.45 -15.29 -0.73
N THR A 322 -10.14 -14.88 -1.95
CA THR A 322 -10.43 -15.60 -3.18
C THR A 322 -9.20 -15.64 -4.08
N ARG A 323 -9.18 -16.57 -5.04
CA ARG A 323 -8.14 -16.66 -6.06
C ARG A 323 -8.75 -16.83 -7.43
N ARG A 324 -8.04 -16.37 -8.45
CA ARG A 324 -8.39 -16.67 -9.85
C ARG A 324 -8.34 -18.17 -10.07
N LYS A 325 -9.33 -18.68 -10.81
CA LYS A 325 -9.34 -20.04 -11.33
C LYS A 325 -8.43 -20.15 -12.54
N ASP A 326 -8.15 -21.37 -12.95
CA ASP A 326 -7.50 -21.66 -14.22
C ASP A 326 -8.55 -21.71 -15.36
N GLU A 327 -9.22 -20.58 -15.56
CA GLU A 327 -10.28 -20.38 -16.55
C GLU A 327 -10.06 -19.01 -17.22
N PRO A 328 -10.56 -18.80 -18.47
CA PRO A 328 -10.45 -17.51 -19.15
C PRO A 328 -11.03 -16.35 -18.34
N GLY A 329 -10.46 -15.17 -18.52
CA GLY A 329 -10.85 -13.94 -17.83
C GLY A 329 -10.46 -13.91 -16.36
N LEU A 330 -11.20 -13.14 -15.59
CA LEU A 330 -11.05 -13.03 -14.12
C LEU A 330 -12.08 -13.94 -13.41
N ALA A 331 -12.14 -15.21 -13.76
CA ALA A 331 -12.97 -16.17 -13.04
C ALA A 331 -12.40 -16.41 -11.63
N LEU A 332 -13.18 -16.10 -10.58
CA LEU A 332 -12.76 -16.23 -9.18
C LEU A 332 -13.36 -17.49 -8.54
N ARG A 333 -12.62 -18.07 -7.61
CA ARG A 333 -13.11 -19.13 -6.72
C ARG A 333 -14.10 -18.55 -5.71
N ALA A 334 -14.77 -19.42 -4.97
CA ALA A 334 -15.56 -18.97 -3.82
C ALA A 334 -14.69 -18.20 -2.81
N TRP A 335 -15.25 -17.16 -2.20
CA TRP A 335 -14.62 -16.47 -1.10
C TRP A 335 -14.64 -17.33 0.15
N LEU A 336 -13.49 -17.49 0.76
CA LEU A 336 -13.30 -18.29 1.97
C LEU A 336 -12.82 -17.39 3.11
N GLU A 337 -13.34 -17.64 4.29
CA GLU A 337 -12.81 -17.05 5.50
C GLU A 337 -11.54 -17.80 5.91
N VAL A 338 -10.47 -17.07 6.20
CA VAL A 338 -9.14 -17.61 6.48
C VAL A 338 -8.57 -17.09 7.78
#